data_3be8c8f30d3b90ffa4b9b0939a2da972
#
_entry.id   3be8c8f30d3b90ffa4b9b0939a2da972
#
_cell.length_a   1.000
_cell.length_b   1.000
_cell.length_c   1.000
_cell.angle_alpha   90.00
_cell.angle_beta   90.00
_cell.angle_gamma   90.00
#
_symmetry.space_group_name_H-M   'P 1'
#
loop_
_entity.id
_entity.type
_entity.pdbx_description
1 polymer ?
#
loop_
_entity_poly.entity_id
_entity_poly.type
_entity_poly.pdbx_seq_one_letter_code
_entity_poly.pdbx_strand_id
1 'polypeptide(L)'
;ELGRLKLENQFLKSELGTADRARALAAFQARSPSRTVAARLIGSAASANSRVVYLDRGASSGVKKGMAVVTPDGIAGKIVAAFPAVSQMMVATDPAFAAGVVSQRTRLYGTLKGQSSSLGLVDYIQNEDDVKEGDWFFTSGDDRIFPKGLPAGQVKLARPGAIFREIKVEISGLRNGLEEVLIVVEGIHLEIPEAGQQGQELNMLPRPPAEPQAGPKNFNLTLPDAPRPGAAHPPAREGETPAAPPAAGPR
;
A
#
# COMPACT_ATOMS: atom_id res chain seq x y z
N GLU A 1 37.93 35.75 7.78
CA GLU A 1 38.57 34.40 7.75
C GLU A 1 37.74 33.32 8.42
N LEU A 2 37.24 33.51 9.66
CA LEU A 2 36.43 32.52 10.39
C LEU A 2 35.15 32.11 9.65
N GLY A 3 34.49 33.02 8.94
CA GLY A 3 33.29 32.71 8.13
C GLY A 3 33.61 31.82 6.93
N ARG A 4 34.72 32.10 6.25
CA ARG A 4 35.20 31.32 5.11
C ARG A 4 35.57 29.90 5.53
N LEU A 5 36.31 29.74 6.62
CA LEU A 5 36.70 28.45 7.17
C LEU A 5 35.50 27.62 7.64
N LYS A 6 34.45 28.26 8.16
CA LYS A 6 33.19 27.56 8.53
C LYS A 6 32.46 27.02 7.30
N LEU A 7 32.36 27.83 6.23
CA LEU A 7 31.75 27.41 4.98
C LEU A 7 32.53 26.27 4.31
N GLU A 8 33.84 26.37 4.29
CA GLU A 8 34.72 25.34 3.74
C GLU A 8 34.62 24.04 4.55
N ASN A 9 34.57 24.12 5.88
CA ASN A 9 34.33 22.95 6.74
C ASN A 9 32.96 22.31 6.52
N GLN A 10 31.92 23.13 6.33
CA GLN A 10 30.60 22.61 5.99
C GLN A 10 30.58 21.92 4.62
N PHE A 11 31.22 22.51 3.63
CA PHE A 11 31.34 21.94 2.29
C PHE A 11 32.10 20.62 2.31
N LEU A 12 33.25 20.56 2.94
CA LEU A 12 34.04 19.32 3.08
C LEU A 12 33.29 18.21 3.85
N LYS A 13 32.51 18.57 4.89
CA LYS A 13 31.68 17.63 5.60
C LYS A 13 30.56 17.08 4.74
N SER A 14 29.95 17.90 3.88
CA SER A 14 28.92 17.44 2.95
C SER A 14 29.49 16.52 1.87
N GLU A 15 30.67 16.82 1.33
CA GLU A 15 31.34 15.96 0.36
C GLU A 15 31.75 14.60 0.97
N LEU A 16 32.33 14.62 2.18
CA LEU A 16 32.62 13.37 2.90
C LEU A 16 31.36 12.53 3.13
N GLY A 17 30.25 13.15 3.53
CA GLY A 17 28.97 12.46 3.71
C GLY A 17 28.46 11.84 2.42
N THR A 18 28.59 12.50 1.29
CA THR A 18 28.22 11.99 -0.03
C THR A 18 29.10 10.81 -0.46
N ALA A 19 30.43 10.91 -0.26
CA ALA A 19 31.36 9.84 -0.56
C ALA A 19 31.12 8.59 0.29
N ASP A 20 30.81 8.75 1.57
CA ASP A 20 30.53 7.64 2.47
C ASP A 20 29.19 6.95 2.10
N ARG A 21 28.17 7.71 1.69
CA ARG A 21 26.91 7.13 1.19
C ARG A 21 27.12 6.35 -0.09
N ALA A 22 27.87 6.88 -1.05
CA ALA A 22 28.20 6.19 -2.30
C ALA A 22 28.95 4.87 -2.03
N ARG A 23 29.90 4.86 -1.09
CA ARG A 23 30.57 3.63 -0.65
C ARG A 23 29.63 2.64 0.00
N ALA A 24 28.73 3.09 0.88
CA ALA A 24 27.74 2.25 1.53
C ALA A 24 26.77 1.63 0.49
N LEU A 25 26.36 2.43 -0.51
CA LEU A 25 25.52 1.99 -1.61
C LEU A 25 26.21 0.92 -2.47
N ALA A 26 27.48 1.14 -2.85
CA ALA A 26 28.27 0.16 -3.60
C ALA A 26 28.51 -1.13 -2.80
N ALA A 27 28.79 -1.03 -1.51
CA ALA A 27 28.95 -2.18 -0.63
C ALA A 27 27.63 -2.95 -0.42
N PHE A 28 26.51 -2.27 -0.38
CA PHE A 28 25.20 -2.91 -0.33
C PHE A 28 24.87 -3.59 -1.66
N GLN A 29 25.14 -2.94 -2.79
CA GLN A 29 24.96 -3.50 -4.12
C GLN A 29 25.77 -4.80 -4.31
N ALA A 30 27.03 -4.81 -3.90
CA ALA A 30 27.90 -5.98 -4.00
C ALA A 30 27.43 -7.17 -3.15
N ARG A 31 26.70 -6.93 -2.07
CA ARG A 31 26.13 -7.97 -1.17
C ARG A 31 24.70 -8.36 -1.50
N SER A 32 24.03 -7.58 -2.32
CA SER A 32 22.64 -7.87 -2.72
C SER A 32 22.59 -9.09 -3.64
N PRO A 33 21.76 -10.10 -3.36
CA PRO A 33 21.56 -11.24 -4.25
C PRO A 33 20.80 -10.87 -5.52
N SER A 34 20.14 -9.72 -5.54
CA SER A 34 19.34 -9.22 -6.66
C SER A 34 20.13 -8.21 -7.47
N ARG A 35 19.97 -8.24 -8.79
CA ARG A 35 20.54 -7.21 -9.66
C ARG A 35 19.90 -5.86 -9.36
N THR A 36 20.72 -4.86 -9.14
CA THR A 36 20.29 -3.50 -8.83
C THR A 36 20.89 -2.48 -9.78
N VAL A 37 20.17 -1.40 -10.01
CA VAL A 37 20.64 -0.24 -10.80
C VAL A 37 20.71 0.97 -9.89
N ALA A 38 21.89 1.57 -9.79
CA ALA A 38 22.06 2.82 -9.05
C ALA A 38 21.40 3.96 -9.83
N ALA A 39 20.64 4.78 -9.12
CA ALA A 39 19.94 5.93 -9.66
C ALA A 39 20.07 7.12 -8.70
N ARG A 40 20.10 8.33 -9.28
CA ARG A 40 20.13 9.59 -8.53
C ARG A 40 18.79 10.27 -8.60
N LEU A 41 18.41 10.89 -7.51
CA LEU A 41 17.23 11.74 -7.44
C LEU A 41 17.51 13.06 -8.18
N ILE A 42 16.65 13.39 -9.17
CA ILE A 42 16.76 14.58 -10.02
C ILE A 42 15.66 15.60 -9.79
N GLY A 43 14.63 15.25 -9.05
CA GLY A 43 13.54 16.17 -8.74
C GLY A 43 12.50 15.54 -7.83
N SER A 44 11.66 16.36 -7.25
CA SER A 44 10.55 15.92 -6.40
C SER A 44 9.27 16.64 -6.77
N ALA A 45 8.16 15.92 -6.76
CA ALA A 45 6.81 16.48 -6.83
C ALA A 45 6.07 16.04 -5.57
N ALA A 46 5.86 16.98 -4.64
CA ALA A 46 5.07 16.73 -3.45
C ALA A 46 3.75 17.48 -3.56
N SER A 47 2.65 16.79 -3.32
CA SER A 47 1.33 17.36 -3.12
C SER A 47 0.80 16.97 -1.75
N ALA A 48 -0.37 17.49 -1.36
CA ALA A 48 -0.99 17.13 -0.09
C ALA A 48 -1.19 15.61 0.07
N ASN A 49 -1.45 14.90 -1.04
CA ASN A 49 -1.83 13.50 -1.06
C ASN A 49 -0.83 12.57 -1.78
N SER A 50 0.29 13.09 -2.27
CA SER A 50 1.26 12.27 -3.01
C SER A 50 2.68 12.79 -2.83
N ARG A 51 3.61 11.85 -2.64
CA ARG A 51 5.06 12.10 -2.53
C ARG A 51 5.79 11.27 -3.56
N VAL A 52 6.06 11.91 -4.68
CA VAL A 52 6.74 11.29 -5.82
C VAL A 52 8.06 12.01 -6.06
N VAL A 53 9.08 11.25 -6.37
CA VAL A 53 10.40 11.75 -6.79
C VAL A 53 10.77 11.18 -8.15
N TYR A 54 11.62 11.91 -8.88
CA TYR A 54 12.12 11.51 -10.18
C TYR A 54 13.55 11.03 -10.06
N LEU A 55 13.85 9.92 -10.74
CA LEU A 55 15.15 9.27 -10.79
C LEU A 55 15.73 9.34 -12.20
N ASP A 56 17.04 9.49 -12.32
CA ASP A 56 17.82 9.60 -13.58
C ASP A 56 17.98 8.24 -14.31
N ARG A 57 17.19 7.25 -13.98
CA ARG A 57 17.17 5.93 -14.62
C ARG A 57 15.75 5.56 -14.99
N GLY A 58 15.59 5.02 -16.19
CA GLY A 58 14.30 4.64 -16.74
C GLY A 58 14.32 3.27 -17.41
N ALA A 59 13.36 3.06 -18.30
CA ALA A 59 13.16 1.78 -19.00
C ALA A 59 14.41 1.33 -19.78
N SER A 60 15.21 2.25 -20.33
CA SER A 60 16.47 1.94 -21.02
C SER A 60 17.50 1.29 -20.11
N SER A 61 17.40 1.48 -18.79
CA SER A 61 18.22 0.84 -17.76
C SER A 61 17.57 -0.42 -17.16
N GLY A 62 16.47 -0.90 -17.74
CA GLY A 62 15.74 -2.06 -17.26
C GLY A 62 14.75 -1.76 -16.15
N VAL A 63 14.47 -0.48 -15.85
CA VAL A 63 13.51 -0.08 -14.80
C VAL A 63 12.08 -0.28 -15.31
N LYS A 64 11.25 -0.91 -14.49
CA LYS A 64 9.81 -1.14 -14.75
C LYS A 64 8.97 -0.66 -13.58
N LYS A 65 7.69 -0.40 -13.85
CA LYS A 65 6.70 -0.11 -12.81
C LYS A 65 6.60 -1.28 -11.81
N GLY A 66 6.47 -0.97 -10.52
CA GLY A 66 6.37 -1.95 -9.44
C GLY A 66 7.71 -2.33 -8.82
N MET A 67 8.85 -1.96 -9.40
CA MET A 67 10.16 -2.27 -8.85
C MET A 67 10.42 -1.58 -7.53
N ALA A 68 11.04 -2.31 -6.59
CA ALA A 68 11.45 -1.78 -5.30
C ALA A 68 12.60 -0.78 -5.44
N VAL A 69 12.59 0.23 -4.62
CA VAL A 69 13.69 1.18 -4.47
C VAL A 69 14.17 1.15 -3.03
N VAL A 70 15.48 0.98 -2.87
CA VAL A 70 16.12 0.77 -1.57
C VAL A 70 17.36 1.67 -1.42
N THR A 71 17.74 1.90 -0.16
CA THR A 71 19.01 2.50 0.23
C THR A 71 19.81 1.48 1.06
N PRO A 72 21.07 1.76 1.41
CA PRO A 72 21.82 0.92 2.35
C PRO A 72 21.12 0.75 3.71
N ASP A 73 20.30 1.73 4.12
CA ASP A 73 19.60 1.75 5.39
C ASP A 73 18.26 0.98 5.36
N GLY A 74 17.71 0.72 4.16
CA GLY A 74 16.45 -0.02 4.03
C GLY A 74 15.58 0.41 2.84
N ILE A 75 14.28 0.15 2.95
CA ILE A 75 13.33 0.48 1.89
C ILE A 75 13.10 1.99 1.79
N ALA A 76 13.09 2.50 0.55
CA ALA A 76 12.87 3.92 0.25
C ALA A 76 11.54 4.18 -0.47
N GLY A 77 11.08 3.24 -1.31
CA GLY A 77 9.84 3.38 -2.06
C GLY A 77 9.68 2.34 -3.16
N LYS A 78 8.81 2.61 -4.13
CA LYS A 78 8.58 1.77 -5.31
C LYS A 78 8.40 2.60 -6.57
N ILE A 79 8.76 2.06 -7.73
CA ILE A 79 8.56 2.70 -9.03
C ILE A 79 7.08 2.67 -9.41
N VAL A 80 6.50 3.81 -9.71
CA VAL A 80 5.10 3.96 -10.15
C VAL A 80 4.96 4.19 -11.64
N ALA A 81 5.98 4.80 -12.27
CA ALA A 81 6.05 4.95 -13.73
C ALA A 81 7.51 4.90 -14.19
N ALA A 82 7.75 4.31 -15.36
CA ALA A 82 9.06 4.29 -16.01
C ALA A 82 8.94 4.87 -17.41
N PHE A 83 9.73 5.90 -17.70
CA PHE A 83 9.93 6.51 -19.00
C PHE A 83 11.28 6.06 -19.57
N PRO A 84 11.63 6.34 -20.82
CA PRO A 84 12.87 5.84 -21.40
C PRO A 84 14.12 6.15 -20.58
N ALA A 85 14.34 7.39 -20.17
CA ALA A 85 15.54 7.83 -19.44
C ALA A 85 15.30 8.13 -17.96
N VAL A 86 14.04 8.27 -17.53
CA VAL A 86 13.66 8.74 -16.19
C VAL A 86 12.61 7.81 -15.63
N SER A 87 12.54 7.67 -14.31
CA SER A 87 11.42 6.99 -13.64
C SER A 87 10.85 7.82 -12.50
N GLN A 88 9.59 7.54 -12.18
CA GLN A 88 8.90 8.09 -11.03
C GLN A 88 8.87 7.07 -9.91
N MET A 89 9.32 7.45 -8.75
CA MET A 89 9.30 6.67 -7.53
C MET A 89 8.30 7.27 -6.55
N MET A 90 7.39 6.46 -6.03
CA MET A 90 6.58 6.77 -4.86
C MET A 90 7.41 6.52 -3.61
N VAL A 91 7.57 7.53 -2.78
CA VAL A 91 8.34 7.44 -1.53
C VAL A 91 7.55 6.64 -0.49
N ALA A 92 8.25 5.92 0.38
CA ALA A 92 7.61 5.08 1.41
C ALA A 92 6.76 5.85 2.44
N THR A 93 6.88 7.19 2.49
CA THR A 93 6.00 8.07 3.29
C THR A 93 4.70 8.48 2.59
N ASP A 94 4.51 8.11 1.30
CA ASP A 94 3.28 8.39 0.56
C ASP A 94 2.10 7.60 1.15
N PRO A 95 0.91 8.21 1.36
CA PRO A 95 -0.26 7.49 1.89
C PRO A 95 -0.72 6.30 1.05
N ALA A 96 -0.44 6.31 -0.26
CA ALA A 96 -0.74 5.20 -1.16
C ALA A 96 0.35 4.11 -1.16
N PHE A 97 1.44 4.33 -0.41
CA PHE A 97 2.49 3.31 -0.27
C PHE A 97 2.06 2.22 0.69
N ALA A 98 2.31 0.97 0.30
CA ALA A 98 2.17 -0.18 1.17
C ALA A 98 3.28 -1.20 0.88
N ALA A 99 3.80 -1.83 1.93
CA ALA A 99 4.78 -2.91 1.87
C ALA A 99 4.51 -3.96 2.96
N GLY A 100 4.63 -5.24 2.60
CA GLY A 100 4.53 -6.34 3.55
C GLY A 100 5.75 -6.36 4.48
N VAL A 101 5.51 -6.40 5.79
CA VAL A 101 6.58 -6.38 6.80
C VAL A 101 6.40 -7.47 7.84
N VAL A 102 7.51 -7.86 8.47
CA VAL A 102 7.55 -8.84 9.55
C VAL A 102 8.41 -8.32 10.69
N SER A 103 7.93 -8.45 11.92
CA SER A 103 8.70 -8.12 13.13
C SER A 103 9.90 -9.06 13.27
N GLN A 104 11.07 -8.53 13.59
CA GLN A 104 12.27 -9.33 13.83
C GLN A 104 12.12 -10.23 15.06
N ARG A 105 11.63 -9.69 16.17
CA ARG A 105 11.56 -10.36 17.46
C ARG A 105 10.40 -11.35 17.53
N THR A 106 9.20 -10.92 17.19
CA THR A 106 7.96 -11.69 17.39
C THR A 106 7.48 -12.42 16.14
N ARG A 107 8.09 -12.14 14.97
CA ARG A 107 7.71 -12.71 13.68
C ARG A 107 6.28 -12.39 13.26
N LEU A 108 5.67 -11.36 13.84
CA LEU A 108 4.35 -10.87 13.47
C LEU A 108 4.38 -10.21 12.09
N TYR A 109 3.42 -10.54 11.28
CA TYR A 109 3.25 -9.98 9.94
C TYR A 109 2.31 -8.78 9.99
N GLY A 110 2.64 -7.75 9.23
CA GLY A 110 1.83 -6.55 9.11
C GLY A 110 2.07 -5.87 7.78
N THR A 111 1.38 -4.76 7.56
CA THR A 111 1.54 -3.91 6.37
C THR A 111 2.03 -2.54 6.78
N LEU A 112 3.20 -2.14 6.32
CA LEU A 112 3.70 -0.79 6.46
C LEU A 112 3.00 0.12 5.46
N LYS A 113 2.37 1.19 5.95
CA LYS A 113 1.71 2.24 5.17
C LYS A 113 2.38 3.59 5.41
N GLY A 114 2.50 4.41 4.38
CA GLY A 114 2.94 5.79 4.52
C GLY A 114 1.86 6.68 5.16
N GLN A 115 2.27 7.74 5.85
CA GLN A 115 1.34 8.68 6.53
C GLN A 115 1.60 10.16 6.22
N SER A 116 2.21 10.48 5.09
CA SER A 116 2.62 11.85 4.75
C SER A 116 3.53 12.53 5.80
N SER A 117 4.10 11.76 6.71
CA SER A 117 5.03 12.18 7.75
C SER A 117 6.33 11.39 7.64
N SER A 118 7.32 11.68 8.47
CA SER A 118 8.55 10.89 8.57
C SER A 118 8.32 9.48 9.16
N LEU A 119 7.15 9.26 9.77
CA LEU A 119 6.76 7.99 10.35
C LEU A 119 5.77 7.28 9.43
N GLY A 120 5.91 5.96 9.31
CA GLY A 120 4.93 5.07 8.73
C GLY A 120 4.06 4.41 9.80
N LEU A 121 2.93 3.83 9.39
CA LEU A 121 2.04 3.02 10.24
C LEU A 121 2.19 1.55 9.86
N VAL A 122 2.40 0.68 10.83
CA VAL A 122 2.26 -0.77 10.62
C VAL A 122 0.88 -1.20 11.09
N ASP A 123 0.10 -1.72 10.15
CA ASP A 123 -1.30 -2.11 10.32
C ASP A 123 -1.47 -3.63 10.35
N TYR A 124 -2.66 -4.11 10.75
CA TYR A 124 -3.05 -5.52 10.85
C TYR A 124 -2.33 -6.33 11.95
N ILE A 125 -1.81 -5.69 12.98
CA ILE A 125 -1.27 -6.35 14.17
C ILE A 125 -2.29 -6.24 15.29
N GLN A 126 -2.61 -7.35 15.96
CA GLN A 126 -3.63 -7.41 17.01
C GLN A 126 -3.18 -6.63 18.25
N ASN A 127 -4.15 -6.16 19.05
CA ASN A 127 -3.83 -5.41 20.27
C ASN A 127 -3.11 -6.28 21.34
N GLU A 128 -3.36 -7.60 21.32
CA GLU A 128 -2.77 -8.59 22.21
C GLU A 128 -1.32 -8.94 21.87
N ASP A 129 -0.91 -8.65 20.63
CA ASP A 129 0.43 -8.97 20.15
C ASP A 129 1.50 -8.13 20.85
N ASP A 130 2.64 -8.77 21.20
CA ASP A 130 3.74 -8.11 21.90
C ASP A 130 4.65 -7.38 20.91
N VAL A 131 4.38 -6.10 20.68
CA VAL A 131 5.26 -5.18 19.94
C VAL A 131 5.67 -4.05 20.86
N LYS A 132 6.97 -3.76 20.91
CA LYS A 132 7.58 -2.75 21.79
C LYS A 132 8.26 -1.66 21.00
N GLU A 133 8.42 -0.50 21.61
CA GLU A 133 9.28 0.57 21.08
C GLU A 133 10.72 0.04 20.96
N GLY A 134 11.38 0.38 19.87
CA GLY A 134 12.69 -0.12 19.51
C GLY A 134 12.70 -1.39 18.67
N ASP A 135 11.60 -2.14 18.57
CA ASP A 135 11.51 -3.33 17.70
C ASP A 135 11.74 -2.95 16.23
N TRP A 136 12.33 -3.88 15.47
CA TRP A 136 12.60 -3.72 14.07
C TRP A 136 11.61 -4.50 13.21
N PHE A 137 11.13 -3.85 12.15
CA PHE A 137 10.40 -4.48 11.07
C PHE A 137 11.27 -4.59 9.81
N PHE A 138 11.16 -5.74 9.15
CA PHE A 138 11.84 -6.08 7.90
C PHE A 138 10.81 -6.41 6.84
N THR A 139 11.16 -6.30 5.56
CA THR A 139 10.28 -6.74 4.48
C THR A 139 10.02 -8.24 4.56
N SER A 140 8.78 -8.65 4.40
CA SER A 140 8.36 -10.07 4.42
C SER A 140 8.65 -10.78 3.11
N GLY A 141 8.61 -10.05 1.99
CA GLY A 141 8.71 -10.59 0.63
C GLY A 141 7.38 -11.05 0.03
N ASP A 142 6.29 -11.05 0.82
CA ASP A 142 4.99 -11.58 0.41
C ASP A 142 4.30 -10.70 -0.64
N ASP A 143 4.63 -9.40 -0.66
CA ASP A 143 4.12 -8.44 -1.64
C ASP A 143 4.76 -8.60 -3.04
N ARG A 144 5.79 -9.44 -3.17
CA ARG A 144 6.55 -9.67 -4.41
C ARG A 144 7.16 -8.40 -5.03
N ILE A 145 7.20 -7.32 -4.28
CA ILE A 145 7.81 -6.04 -4.67
C ILE A 145 9.18 -5.93 -4.01
N PHE A 146 9.22 -6.11 -2.69
CA PHE A 146 10.45 -5.99 -1.92
C PHE A 146 11.09 -7.36 -1.68
N PRO A 147 12.42 -7.50 -1.88
CA PRO A 147 13.15 -8.66 -1.39
C PRO A 147 12.92 -8.84 0.12
N LYS A 148 12.83 -10.09 0.56
CA LYS A 148 12.68 -10.42 1.97
C LYS A 148 13.91 -9.99 2.77
N GLY A 149 13.69 -9.45 3.96
CA GLY A 149 14.75 -9.19 4.93
C GLY A 149 15.42 -7.82 4.81
N LEU A 150 14.87 -6.89 4.03
CA LEU A 150 15.34 -5.51 4.02
C LEU A 150 14.78 -4.74 5.24
N PRO A 151 15.57 -3.89 5.91
CA PRO A 151 15.07 -3.04 6.98
C PRO A 151 13.92 -2.16 6.48
N ALA A 152 12.76 -2.24 7.12
CA ALA A 152 11.60 -1.40 6.80
C ALA A 152 11.53 -0.20 7.75
N GLY A 153 11.69 -0.44 9.06
CA GLY A 153 11.68 0.63 10.03
C GLY A 153 11.82 0.14 11.46
N GLN A 154 12.06 1.10 12.35
CA GLN A 154 12.13 0.89 13.80
C GLN A 154 10.91 1.50 14.48
N VAL A 155 10.30 0.76 15.40
CA VAL A 155 9.14 1.19 16.18
C VAL A 155 9.49 2.38 17.06
N LYS A 156 8.75 3.47 16.93
CA LYS A 156 8.84 4.67 17.77
C LYS A 156 7.66 4.82 18.71
N LEU A 157 6.54 4.19 18.39
CA LEU A 157 5.33 4.18 19.22
C LEU A 157 4.61 2.86 19.01
N ALA A 158 4.22 2.21 20.09
CA ALA A 158 3.37 1.02 20.08
C ALA A 158 2.34 1.14 21.19
N ARG A 159 1.07 1.31 20.84
CA ARG A 159 -0.03 1.43 21.81
C ARG A 159 -1.29 0.71 21.32
N PRO A 160 -2.19 0.28 22.21
CA PRO A 160 -3.47 -0.26 21.79
C PRO A 160 -4.25 0.76 20.97
N GLY A 161 -4.84 0.30 19.86
CA GLY A 161 -5.72 1.09 18.99
C GLY A 161 -7.17 0.60 19.09
N ALA A 162 -8.06 1.15 18.25
CA ALA A 162 -9.48 0.82 18.29
C ALA A 162 -9.77 -0.63 17.84
N ILE A 163 -9.10 -1.11 16.78
CA ILE A 163 -9.26 -2.47 16.23
C ILE A 163 -7.91 -3.17 16.24
N PHE A 164 -6.90 -2.54 15.66
CA PHE A 164 -5.52 -3.04 15.62
C PHE A 164 -4.63 -2.15 16.47
N ARG A 165 -3.46 -2.68 16.84
CA ARG A 165 -2.44 -1.94 17.56
C ARG A 165 -1.91 -0.79 16.70
N GLU A 166 -1.87 0.42 17.25
CA GLU A 166 -1.26 1.57 16.57
C GLU A 166 0.26 1.50 16.73
N ILE A 167 0.95 1.19 15.63
CA ILE A 167 2.40 1.04 15.61
C ILE A 167 2.97 2.04 14.60
N LYS A 168 3.66 3.07 15.12
CA LYS A 168 4.37 4.04 14.28
C LYS A 168 5.84 3.66 14.20
N VAL A 169 6.35 3.61 12.97
CA VAL A 169 7.73 3.25 12.69
C VAL A 169 8.44 4.38 11.94
N GLU A 170 9.69 4.62 12.30
CA GLU A 170 10.59 5.47 11.52
C GLU A 170 11.12 4.66 10.34
N ILE A 171 10.80 5.10 9.11
CA ILE A 171 11.17 4.37 7.88
C ILE A 171 12.69 4.46 7.69
N SER A 172 13.36 3.29 7.67
CA SER A 172 14.83 3.20 7.69
C SER A 172 15.50 3.85 6.50
N GLY A 173 15.03 3.57 5.29
CA GLY A 173 15.65 4.04 4.05
C GLY A 173 15.55 5.56 3.81
N LEU A 174 14.80 6.28 4.65
CA LEU A 174 14.63 7.73 4.54
C LEU A 174 15.40 8.52 5.61
N ARG A 175 16.05 7.84 6.53
CA ARG A 175 16.70 8.42 7.73
C ARG A 175 17.79 9.41 7.38
N ASN A 176 18.57 9.14 6.34
CA ASN A 176 19.70 9.96 5.89
C ASN A 176 19.36 10.82 4.65
N GLY A 177 18.07 10.96 4.31
CA GLY A 177 17.61 11.64 3.10
C GLY A 177 17.71 10.74 1.86
N LEU A 178 17.19 11.25 0.74
CA LEU A 178 17.21 10.56 -0.56
C LEU A 178 18.07 11.38 -1.52
N GLU A 179 19.23 10.90 -1.88
CA GLU A 179 20.10 11.46 -2.93
C GLU A 179 20.40 10.41 -3.99
N GLU A 180 20.92 9.26 -3.55
CA GLU A 180 21.22 8.10 -4.38
C GLU A 180 20.49 6.88 -3.84
N VAL A 181 19.93 6.08 -4.75
CA VAL A 181 19.14 4.91 -4.43
C VAL A 181 19.51 3.75 -5.35
N LEU A 182 19.14 2.54 -4.96
CA LEU A 182 19.22 1.34 -5.79
C LEU A 182 17.82 0.89 -6.18
N ILE A 183 17.60 0.70 -7.48
CA ILE A 183 16.39 0.09 -8.02
C ILE A 183 16.65 -1.40 -8.19
N VAL A 184 15.82 -2.25 -7.59
CA VAL A 184 15.93 -3.70 -7.70
C VAL A 184 15.27 -4.12 -9.01
N VAL A 185 16.08 -4.50 -10.02
CA VAL A 185 15.61 -4.80 -11.38
C VAL A 185 15.42 -6.29 -11.64
N GLU A 186 15.96 -7.15 -10.80
CA GLU A 186 15.79 -8.61 -10.88
C GLU A 186 15.56 -9.21 -9.49
N GLY A 187 14.76 -10.27 -9.42
CA GLY A 187 14.70 -11.15 -8.25
C GLY A 187 13.31 -11.54 -7.77
N ILE A 188 12.26 -10.71 -7.84
CA ILE A 188 10.97 -11.06 -7.22
C ILE A 188 9.77 -10.72 -8.09
N HIS A 189 9.97 -9.93 -9.14
CA HIS A 189 8.88 -9.55 -10.05
C HIS A 189 8.49 -10.73 -10.95
N LEU A 190 7.75 -11.69 -10.41
CA LEU A 190 6.91 -12.55 -11.24
C LEU A 190 5.83 -11.64 -11.81
N GLU A 191 5.86 -11.42 -13.12
CA GLU A 191 4.75 -10.80 -13.82
C GLU A 191 3.50 -11.54 -13.40
N ILE A 192 2.59 -10.85 -12.70
CA ILE A 192 1.25 -11.39 -12.51
C ILE A 192 0.64 -11.30 -13.89
N PRO A 193 0.28 -12.43 -14.55
CA PRO A 193 -0.39 -12.38 -15.84
C PRO A 193 -1.62 -11.48 -15.67
N GLU A 194 -1.74 -10.43 -16.51
CA GLU A 194 -2.93 -9.60 -16.49
C GLU A 194 -4.14 -10.51 -16.66
N ALA A 195 -5.15 -10.35 -15.84
CA ALA A 195 -6.34 -11.18 -15.78
C ALA A 195 -7.12 -11.25 -17.11
N GLY A 196 -6.67 -10.55 -18.15
CA GLY A 196 -7.23 -10.55 -19.51
C GLY A 196 -6.68 -11.64 -20.43
N GLN A 197 -5.64 -12.40 -20.08
CA GLN A 197 -5.10 -13.49 -20.90
C GLN A 197 -5.47 -14.90 -20.42
N GLN A 198 -6.23 -15.02 -19.35
CA GLN A 198 -6.77 -16.30 -18.89
C GLN A 198 -8.11 -16.62 -19.58
N GLY A 199 -8.14 -16.61 -20.89
CA GLY A 199 -9.19 -17.24 -21.68
C GLY A 199 -9.02 -18.76 -21.83
N GLN A 200 -8.18 -19.39 -21.01
CA GLN A 200 -8.16 -20.83 -20.86
C GLN A 200 -8.86 -21.20 -19.56
N GLU A 201 -10.09 -21.66 -19.73
CA GLU A 201 -10.92 -22.27 -18.70
C GLU A 201 -10.08 -23.27 -17.90
N LEU A 202 -9.80 -22.99 -16.64
CA LEU A 202 -9.48 -24.00 -15.66
C LEU A 202 -10.74 -24.82 -15.41
N ASN A 203 -11.01 -25.74 -16.35
CA ASN A 203 -12.06 -26.74 -16.26
C ASN A 203 -11.64 -27.80 -15.22
N MET A 204 -11.57 -27.41 -13.95
CA MET A 204 -11.23 -28.31 -12.84
C MET A 204 -12.43 -28.99 -12.20
N LEU A 205 -13.64 -28.76 -12.68
CA LEU A 205 -14.82 -29.47 -12.23
C LEU A 205 -15.54 -30.03 -13.46
N PRO A 206 -15.89 -31.34 -13.47
CA PRO A 206 -16.77 -31.87 -14.50
C PRO A 206 -18.07 -31.11 -14.50
N ARG A 207 -18.52 -30.63 -15.66
CA ARG A 207 -19.82 -29.98 -15.81
C ARG A 207 -20.89 -30.87 -15.15
N PRO A 208 -21.76 -30.29 -14.29
CA PRO A 208 -22.92 -31.04 -13.85
C PRO A 208 -23.71 -31.52 -15.08
N PRO A 209 -24.28 -32.74 -15.06
CA PRO A 209 -25.05 -33.25 -16.18
C PRO A 209 -26.14 -32.22 -16.53
N ALA A 210 -26.27 -31.97 -17.85
CA ALA A 210 -27.28 -31.05 -18.36
C ALA A 210 -28.65 -31.49 -17.85
N GLU A 211 -29.32 -30.59 -17.14
CA GLU A 211 -30.72 -30.79 -16.77
C GLU A 211 -31.55 -31.03 -18.05
N PRO A 212 -32.42 -32.04 -18.08
CA PRO A 212 -33.27 -32.29 -19.23
C PRO A 212 -34.10 -31.01 -19.49
N GLN A 213 -33.94 -30.43 -20.67
CA GLN A 213 -34.73 -29.30 -21.10
C GLN A 213 -36.21 -29.70 -21.06
N ALA A 214 -36.92 -29.24 -20.04
CA ALA A 214 -38.38 -29.32 -20.00
C ALA A 214 -38.92 -28.52 -21.18
N GLY A 215 -39.52 -29.22 -22.12
CA GLY A 215 -40.21 -28.61 -23.27
C GLY A 215 -41.21 -27.55 -22.83
N PRO A 216 -41.65 -26.67 -23.76
CA PRO A 216 -42.49 -25.54 -23.43
C PRO A 216 -43.81 -26.04 -22.81
N LYS A 217 -43.99 -25.82 -21.51
CA LYS A 217 -45.29 -25.98 -20.86
C LYS A 217 -46.17 -24.83 -21.34
N ASN A 218 -47.12 -25.14 -22.24
CA ASN A 218 -48.21 -24.23 -22.57
C ASN A 218 -49.01 -23.96 -21.31
N PHE A 219 -48.74 -22.86 -20.65
CA PHE A 219 -49.61 -22.31 -19.61
C PHE A 219 -50.76 -21.58 -20.30
N ASN A 220 -51.90 -22.28 -20.48
CA ASN A 220 -53.16 -21.62 -20.73
C ASN A 220 -53.57 -20.89 -19.44
N LEU A 221 -53.22 -19.64 -19.35
CA LEU A 221 -53.77 -18.72 -18.35
C LEU A 221 -55.19 -18.35 -18.84
N THR A 222 -56.19 -19.04 -18.33
CA THR A 222 -57.56 -18.52 -18.28
C THR A 222 -57.57 -17.41 -17.22
N LEU A 223 -57.61 -16.16 -17.67
CA LEU A 223 -57.84 -15.00 -16.83
C LEU A 223 -59.27 -15.08 -16.27
N PRO A 224 -59.50 -14.98 -14.95
CA PRO A 224 -60.85 -14.76 -14.45
C PRO A 224 -61.33 -13.35 -14.81
N ASP A 225 -62.58 -13.28 -15.22
CA ASP A 225 -63.30 -12.07 -15.65
C ASP A 225 -63.17 -10.92 -14.67
N ALA A 226 -62.89 -9.74 -15.19
CA ALA A 226 -62.82 -8.51 -14.40
C ALA A 226 -64.24 -8.08 -13.97
N PRO A 227 -64.47 -7.68 -12.75
CA PRO A 227 -65.77 -7.15 -12.33
C PRO A 227 -65.97 -5.73 -12.88
N ARG A 228 -67.20 -5.52 -13.39
CA ARG A 228 -67.68 -4.23 -13.96
C ARG A 228 -67.71 -3.13 -12.88
N PRO A 229 -67.47 -1.87 -13.25
CA PRO A 229 -67.53 -0.73 -12.33
C PRO A 229 -69.00 -0.32 -12.08
N GLY A 230 -69.39 -0.25 -10.83
CA GLY A 230 -70.67 0.37 -10.49
C GLY A 230 -71.33 -0.20 -9.21
N ALA A 231 -70.87 0.26 -8.05
CA ALA A 231 -71.75 0.40 -6.88
C ALA A 231 -71.07 1.27 -5.81
N ALA A 232 -71.87 2.18 -5.29
CA ALA A 232 -71.55 3.33 -4.46
C ALA A 232 -70.83 3.04 -3.15
N HIS A 233 -70.00 4.00 -2.74
CA HIS A 233 -69.42 4.12 -1.40
C HIS A 233 -70.50 4.46 -0.33
N PRO A 234 -70.44 3.88 0.86
CA PRO A 234 -70.97 4.49 2.07
C PRO A 234 -69.89 5.32 2.80
N PRO A 235 -70.28 6.33 3.62
CA PRO A 235 -69.41 7.38 4.09
C PRO A 235 -68.52 6.98 5.26
N ALA A 236 -67.39 7.69 5.35
CA ALA A 236 -66.38 7.61 6.39
C ALA A 236 -66.97 7.92 7.80
N ARG A 237 -66.56 7.16 8.78
CA ARG A 237 -66.70 7.54 10.21
C ARG A 237 -65.41 8.23 10.66
N GLU A 238 -65.58 9.46 11.11
CA GLU A 238 -64.63 10.26 11.86
C GLU A 238 -64.32 9.64 13.23
N GLY A 239 -63.08 9.79 13.67
CA GLY A 239 -62.73 9.85 15.08
C GLY A 239 -61.87 8.70 15.57
N GLU A 240 -60.55 8.91 15.57
CA GLU A 240 -59.72 8.58 16.75
C GLU A 240 -58.31 9.11 16.54
N THR A 241 -57.96 10.08 17.36
CA THR A 241 -56.64 10.70 17.49
C THR A 241 -55.75 9.81 18.37
N PRO A 242 -54.57 9.38 17.97
CA PRO A 242 -53.63 8.76 18.91
C PRO A 242 -52.89 9.81 19.74
N ALA A 243 -52.88 9.57 21.05
CA ALA A 243 -52.25 10.37 22.09
C ALA A 243 -50.69 10.41 21.96
N ALA A 244 -50.14 11.56 22.31
CA ALA A 244 -48.73 11.81 22.41
C ALA A 244 -48.08 11.07 23.61
N PRO A 245 -46.82 10.63 23.52
CA PRO A 245 -46.09 10.08 24.66
C PRO A 245 -45.60 11.19 25.62
N PRO A 246 -45.43 10.90 26.92
CA PRO A 246 -45.10 11.90 27.93
C PRO A 246 -43.60 12.28 27.93
N ALA A 247 -43.36 13.54 28.22
CA ALA A 247 -42.04 14.12 28.42
C ALA A 247 -41.33 13.56 29.67
N ALA A 248 -40.07 13.18 29.53
CA ALA A 248 -39.20 12.88 30.66
C ALA A 248 -38.66 14.19 31.26
N GLY A 249 -38.95 14.43 32.56
CA GLY A 249 -38.41 15.55 33.34
C GLY A 249 -37.01 15.29 33.87
N PRO A 250 -36.33 16.31 34.37
CA PRO A 250 -34.90 16.32 34.66
C PRO A 250 -34.61 15.77 36.07
N ARG A 251 -33.48 15.05 36.13
CA ARG A 251 -32.57 15.07 37.30
C ARG A 251 -31.15 14.71 36.82
#